data_1739e17b097a3838ca7cd77a1a9c2bf5
#
_entry.id   1739e17b097a3838ca7cd77a1a9c2bf5
#
_cell.length_a   1.000
_cell.length_b   1.000
_cell.length_c   1.000
_cell.angle_alpha   90.00
_cell.angle_beta   90.00
_cell.angle_gamma   90.00
#
_symmetry.space_group_name_H-M   'P 1'
#
loop_
_entity.id
_entity.type
_entity.pdbx_description
1 polymer ?
#
loop_
_entity_poly.entity_id
_entity_poly.type
_entity_poly.pdbx_seq_one_letter_code
_entity_poly.pdbx_strand_id
1 'polypeptide(L)'
;MNLKGSQAEQQAAEYLQQQGLTIITRNWACRAGEIDLIAKDGAQLVFVEVRMRRASRFGGAAASITAAKQAKLLATAQYYLQSIKSTPACRFDAICIDDQAITWLKNCISA
;
A
#
# COMPACT_ATOMS: atom_id res chain seq x y z
N MET A 1 1.97 -18.03 8.77
CA MET A 1 2.60 -16.86 8.09
C MET A 1 2.51 -17.03 6.59
N ASN A 2 2.13 -15.98 5.89
CA ASN A 2 2.04 -16.00 4.44
C ASN A 2 3.35 -15.53 3.82
N LEU A 3 4.20 -16.50 3.45
CA LEU A 3 5.52 -16.18 2.89
C LEU A 3 5.42 -15.42 1.57
N LYS A 4 4.41 -15.74 0.75
CA LYS A 4 4.20 -15.03 -0.52
C LYS A 4 3.87 -13.56 -0.27
N GLY A 5 3.00 -13.28 0.70
CA GLY A 5 2.67 -11.90 1.06
C GLY A 5 3.89 -11.14 1.56
N SER A 6 4.69 -11.78 2.41
CA SER A 6 5.91 -11.16 2.94
C SER A 6 6.92 -10.87 1.84
N GLN A 7 7.06 -11.77 0.87
CA GLN A 7 7.96 -11.56 -0.27
C GLN A 7 7.46 -10.43 -1.16
N ALA A 8 6.16 -10.35 -1.39
CA ALA A 8 5.57 -9.28 -2.20
C ALA A 8 5.78 -7.92 -1.53
N GLU A 9 5.58 -7.86 -0.22
CA GLU A 9 5.78 -6.62 0.53
C GLU A 9 7.23 -6.20 0.54
N GLN A 10 8.16 -7.14 0.68
CA GLN A 10 9.58 -6.84 0.61
C GLN A 10 9.96 -6.30 -0.77
N GLN A 11 9.47 -6.95 -1.81
CA GLN A 11 9.72 -6.55 -3.19
C GLN A 11 9.17 -5.15 -3.47
N ALA A 12 7.95 -4.88 -2.99
CA ALA A 12 7.33 -3.57 -3.14
C ALA A 12 8.11 -2.49 -2.39
N ALA A 13 8.56 -2.78 -1.17
CA ALA A 13 9.34 -1.83 -0.39
C ALA A 13 10.66 -1.48 -1.07
N GLU A 14 11.36 -2.48 -1.58
CA GLU A 14 12.62 -2.28 -2.29
C GLU A 14 12.40 -1.44 -3.55
N TYR A 15 11.34 -1.74 -4.29
CA TYR A 15 10.99 -0.98 -5.48
C TYR A 15 10.77 0.50 -5.17
N LEU A 16 9.96 0.77 -4.14
CA LEU A 16 9.67 2.15 -3.75
C LEU A 16 10.92 2.89 -3.27
N GLN A 17 11.80 2.21 -2.55
CA GLN A 17 13.07 2.79 -2.12
C GLN A 17 13.93 3.17 -3.32
N GLN A 18 13.96 2.33 -4.35
CA GLN A 18 14.68 2.63 -5.59
C GLN A 18 14.10 3.86 -6.29
N GLN A 19 12.79 4.09 -6.12
CA GLN A 19 12.12 5.26 -6.69
C GLN A 19 12.26 6.51 -5.84
N GLY A 20 12.97 6.43 -4.72
CA GLY A 20 13.27 7.59 -3.90
C GLY A 20 12.36 7.78 -2.69
N LEU A 21 11.46 6.85 -2.42
CA LEU A 21 10.63 6.92 -1.22
C LEU A 21 11.37 6.35 -0.01
N THR A 22 10.99 6.84 1.17
CA THR A 22 11.50 6.30 2.44
C THR A 22 10.40 5.45 3.06
N ILE A 23 10.71 4.20 3.37
CA ILE A 23 9.75 3.32 4.05
C ILE A 23 9.77 3.65 5.53
N ILE A 24 8.60 4.03 6.08
CA ILE A 24 8.46 4.38 7.49
C ILE A 24 8.16 3.14 8.32
N THR A 25 7.18 2.36 7.92
CA THR A 25 6.79 1.16 8.64
C THR A 25 6.11 0.16 7.70
N ARG A 26 6.05 -1.08 8.13
CA ARG A 26 5.43 -2.18 7.38
C ARG A 26 4.39 -2.84 8.25
N ASN A 27 3.32 -3.32 7.62
CA ASN A 27 2.29 -4.11 8.28
C ASN A 27 1.75 -3.42 9.53
N TRP A 28 1.43 -2.13 9.38
CA TRP A 28 0.83 -1.39 10.48
C TRP A 28 -0.64 -1.78 10.60
N ALA A 29 -1.02 -2.23 11.79
CA ALA A 29 -2.36 -2.78 12.00
C ALA A 29 -3.04 -2.11 13.18
N CYS A 30 -4.37 -2.02 13.07
CA CYS A 30 -5.23 -1.57 14.16
C CYS A 30 -6.57 -2.31 14.02
N ARG A 31 -7.53 -1.96 14.85
CA ARG A 31 -8.84 -2.63 14.81
C ARG A 31 -9.59 -2.39 13.50
N ALA A 32 -9.26 -1.35 12.74
CA ALA A 32 -9.91 -1.06 11.47
C ALA A 32 -9.33 -1.88 10.31
N GLY A 33 -8.10 -2.38 10.43
CA GLY A 33 -7.45 -3.15 9.38
C GLY A 33 -5.94 -3.01 9.43
N GLU A 34 -5.32 -3.26 8.28
CA GLU A 34 -3.87 -3.25 8.14
C GLU A 34 -3.47 -2.46 6.90
N ILE A 35 -2.33 -1.77 6.98
CA ILE A 35 -1.70 -1.10 5.85
C ILE A 35 -0.37 -1.79 5.60
N ASP A 36 -0.16 -2.28 4.38
CA ASP A 36 1.02 -3.06 4.04
C ASP A 36 2.31 -2.27 4.18
N LEU A 37 2.33 -1.06 3.64
CA LEU A 37 3.50 -0.18 3.74
C LEU A 37 3.03 1.25 3.99
N ILE A 38 3.78 1.97 4.82
CA ILE A 38 3.63 3.41 4.98
C ILE A 38 4.97 4.03 4.64
N ALA A 39 4.97 4.97 3.71
CA ALA A 39 6.17 5.55 3.16
C ALA A 39 6.08 7.06 3.11
N LYS A 40 7.20 7.68 2.78
CA LYS A 40 7.30 9.12 2.62
C LYS A 40 7.87 9.44 1.25
N ASP A 41 7.20 10.31 0.54
CA ASP A 41 7.63 10.83 -0.76
C ASP A 41 7.79 12.33 -0.59
N GLY A 42 9.02 12.77 -0.29
CA GLY A 42 9.24 14.15 0.12
C GLY A 42 8.48 14.46 1.41
N ALA A 43 7.61 15.47 1.37
CA ALA A 43 6.78 15.84 2.52
C ALA A 43 5.46 15.07 2.57
N GLN A 44 5.15 14.29 1.55
CA GLN A 44 3.88 13.60 1.45
C GLN A 44 3.95 12.21 2.07
N LEU A 45 2.93 11.87 2.86
CA LEU A 45 2.79 10.54 3.46
C LEU A 45 2.04 9.65 2.48
N VAL A 46 2.55 8.44 2.24
CA VAL A 46 2.00 7.53 1.25
C VAL A 46 1.60 6.23 1.92
N PHE A 47 0.32 5.90 1.84
CA PHE A 47 -0.21 4.62 2.32
C PHE A 47 -0.28 3.68 1.12
N VAL A 48 0.33 2.50 1.24
CA VAL A 48 0.52 1.61 0.10
C VAL A 48 -0.13 0.26 0.36
N GLU A 49 -0.99 -0.14 -0.55
CA GLU A 49 -1.56 -1.48 -0.60
C GLU A 49 -0.74 -2.31 -1.59
N VAL A 50 -0.27 -3.46 -1.14
CA VAL A 50 0.50 -4.37 -1.99
C VAL A 50 -0.37 -5.54 -2.40
N ARG A 51 -0.52 -5.76 -3.70
CA ARG A 51 -1.31 -6.85 -4.25
C ARG A 51 -0.44 -7.69 -5.15
N MET A 52 -0.50 -9.00 -4.96
CA MET A 52 0.23 -9.94 -5.79
C MET A 52 -0.74 -10.97 -6.34
N ARG A 53 -0.68 -11.20 -7.64
CA ARG A 53 -1.47 -12.23 -8.30
C ARG A 53 -0.67 -12.81 -9.45
N ARG A 54 -1.03 -14.04 -9.84
CA ARG A 54 -0.54 -14.59 -11.09
C ARG A 54 -1.21 -13.84 -12.24
N ALA A 55 -0.64 -13.93 -13.44
CA ALA A 55 -1.22 -13.32 -14.62
C ALA A 55 -2.72 -13.62 -14.68
N SER A 56 -3.51 -12.59 -14.93
CA SER A 56 -4.96 -12.68 -14.85
C SER A 56 -5.60 -12.11 -16.10
N ARG A 57 -6.68 -12.75 -16.54
CA ARG A 57 -7.51 -12.26 -17.64
C ARG A 57 -8.34 -11.06 -17.24
N PHE A 58 -8.48 -10.79 -15.95
CA PHE A 58 -9.45 -9.84 -15.42
C PHE A 58 -8.78 -8.71 -14.66
N GLY A 59 -7.71 -8.16 -15.21
CA GLY A 59 -7.08 -6.97 -14.66
C GLY A 59 -5.99 -7.24 -13.63
N GLY A 60 -5.65 -8.50 -13.35
CA GLY A 60 -4.55 -8.85 -12.49
C GLY A 60 -4.72 -8.37 -11.06
N ALA A 61 -3.61 -7.96 -10.43
CA ALA A 61 -3.60 -7.56 -9.02
C ALA A 61 -4.39 -6.29 -8.76
N ALA A 62 -4.39 -5.35 -9.71
CA ALA A 62 -5.11 -4.08 -9.54
C ALA A 62 -6.61 -4.29 -9.33
N ALA A 63 -7.20 -5.26 -10.04
CA ALA A 63 -8.62 -5.53 -9.94
C ALA A 63 -9.02 -6.13 -8.58
N SER A 64 -8.06 -6.56 -7.76
CA SER A 64 -8.35 -7.13 -6.45
C SER A 64 -8.56 -6.08 -5.36
N ILE A 65 -8.34 -4.80 -5.64
CA ILE A 65 -8.54 -3.72 -4.66
C ILE A 65 -9.98 -3.24 -4.76
N THR A 66 -10.85 -3.92 -4.03
CA THR A 66 -12.30 -3.66 -4.06
C THR A 66 -12.66 -2.40 -3.29
N ALA A 67 -13.90 -1.92 -3.48
CA ALA A 67 -14.40 -0.77 -2.72
C ALA A 67 -14.36 -1.03 -1.21
N ALA A 68 -14.66 -2.26 -0.79
CA ALA A 68 -14.61 -2.61 0.64
C ALA A 68 -13.20 -2.53 1.19
N LYS A 69 -12.19 -2.98 0.43
CA LYS A 69 -10.78 -2.86 0.83
C LYS A 69 -10.33 -1.42 0.88
N GLN A 70 -10.78 -0.61 -0.09
CA GLN A 70 -10.47 0.81 -0.09
C GLN A 70 -11.02 1.50 1.16
N ALA A 71 -12.26 1.19 1.54
CA ALA A 71 -12.87 1.77 2.73
C ALA A 71 -12.09 1.39 3.99
N LYS A 72 -11.65 0.14 4.11
CA LYS A 72 -10.84 -0.31 5.24
C LYS A 72 -9.49 0.42 5.27
N LEU A 73 -8.88 0.61 4.13
CA LEU A 73 -7.59 1.30 4.03
C LEU A 73 -7.72 2.74 4.50
N LEU A 74 -8.77 3.43 4.05
CA LEU A 74 -9.03 4.82 4.47
C LEU A 74 -9.25 4.91 5.97
N ALA A 75 -10.04 4.00 6.54
CA ALA A 75 -10.30 3.97 7.98
C ALA A 75 -9.02 3.69 8.77
N THR A 76 -8.22 2.75 8.32
CA THR A 76 -6.96 2.40 8.97
C THR A 76 -5.98 3.57 8.95
N ALA A 77 -5.91 4.28 7.82
CA ALA A 77 -5.05 5.45 7.69
C ALA A 77 -5.45 6.56 8.67
N GLN A 78 -6.75 6.74 8.92
CA GLN A 78 -7.22 7.70 9.92
C GLN A 78 -6.65 7.38 11.31
N TYR A 79 -6.67 6.10 11.69
CA TYR A 79 -6.09 5.68 12.97
C TYR A 79 -4.59 5.95 13.03
N TYR A 80 -3.89 5.70 11.93
CA TYR A 80 -2.45 5.97 11.88
C TYR A 80 -2.18 7.47 12.08
N LEU A 81 -2.92 8.32 11.38
CA LEU A 81 -2.76 9.77 11.49
C LEU A 81 -3.03 10.27 12.90
N GLN A 82 -4.02 9.68 13.57
CA GLN A 82 -4.29 10.00 14.98
C GLN A 82 -3.11 9.59 15.86
N SER A 83 -2.50 8.44 15.56
CA SER A 83 -1.38 7.93 16.38
C SER A 83 -0.14 8.82 16.30
N ILE A 84 0.10 9.46 15.17
CA ILE A 84 1.24 10.35 15.00
C ILE A 84 0.90 11.81 15.34
N LYS A 85 -0.36 12.08 15.63
CA LYS A 85 -0.86 13.43 16.04
C LYS A 85 -0.47 14.50 15.01
N SER A 86 -0.62 14.18 13.73
CA SER A 86 -0.23 15.05 12.63
C SER A 86 -1.20 14.88 11.47
N THR A 87 -1.30 15.90 10.63
CA THR A 87 -2.14 15.86 9.44
C THR A 87 -1.33 16.25 8.22
N PRO A 88 -0.30 15.46 7.86
CA PRO A 88 0.49 15.75 6.67
C PRO A 88 -0.34 15.54 5.40
N ALA A 89 0.14 16.07 4.28
CA ALA A 89 -0.43 15.72 2.99
C ALA A 89 -0.28 14.21 2.79
N CYS A 90 -1.33 13.56 2.31
CA CYS A 90 -1.37 12.10 2.17
C CYS A 90 -1.83 11.71 0.77
N ARG A 91 -1.40 10.54 0.34
CA ARG A 91 -1.99 9.89 -0.83
C ARG A 91 -2.00 8.37 -0.61
N PHE A 92 -2.83 7.69 -1.38
CA PHE A 92 -2.99 6.24 -1.31
C PHE A 92 -2.55 5.64 -2.63
N ASP A 93 -1.52 4.80 -2.56
CA ASP A 93 -0.94 4.15 -3.73
C ASP A 93 -1.16 2.64 -3.65
N ALA A 94 -1.00 1.97 -4.78
CA ALA A 94 -0.97 0.52 -4.82
C ALA A 94 0.26 0.05 -5.58
N ILE A 95 0.87 -1.00 -5.10
CA ILE A 95 1.89 -1.75 -5.83
C ILE A 95 1.27 -3.08 -6.23
N CYS A 96 1.15 -3.29 -7.52
CA CYS A 96 0.55 -4.50 -8.06
C CYS A 96 1.63 -5.33 -8.73
N ILE A 97 1.77 -6.57 -8.26
CA ILE A 97 2.76 -7.50 -8.79
C ILE A 97 2.01 -8.63 -9.49
N ASP A 98 2.09 -8.63 -10.81
CA ASP A 98 1.47 -9.66 -11.66
C ASP A 98 2.60 -10.47 -12.28
N ASP A 99 2.69 -11.74 -11.89
CA ASP A 99 3.83 -12.61 -12.19
C ASP A 99 5.11 -11.96 -11.68
N GLN A 100 5.90 -11.33 -12.48
CA GLN A 100 7.10 -10.63 -12.01
C GLN A 100 7.10 -9.16 -12.39
N ALA A 101 5.99 -8.70 -12.95
CA ALA A 101 5.88 -7.30 -13.35
C ALA A 101 5.32 -6.48 -12.21
N ILE A 102 5.96 -5.36 -11.93
CA ILE A 102 5.53 -4.42 -10.89
C ILE A 102 4.88 -3.21 -11.54
N THR A 103 3.67 -2.90 -11.10
CA THR A 103 2.96 -1.70 -11.52
C THR A 103 2.70 -0.84 -10.29
N TRP A 104 3.11 0.41 -10.34
CA TRP A 104 2.90 1.36 -9.26
C TRP A 104 1.77 2.32 -9.66
N LEU A 105 0.66 2.22 -8.94
CA LEU A 105 -0.51 3.07 -9.17
C LEU A 105 -0.51 4.16 -8.12
N LYS A 106 -0.21 5.38 -8.52
CA LYS A 106 -0.13 6.52 -7.61
C LYS A 106 -1.50 7.14 -7.42
N ASN A 107 -1.82 7.47 -6.18
CA ASN A 107 -3.03 8.20 -5.82
C ASN A 107 -4.29 7.54 -6.38
N CYS A 108 -4.35 6.23 -6.24
CA CYS A 108 -5.39 5.42 -6.88
C CYS A 108 -6.64 5.24 -6.01
N ILE A 109 -6.64 5.75 -4.78
CA ILE A 109 -7.77 5.67 -3.86
C ILE A 109 -8.08 7.07 -3.36
N SER A 110 -9.33 7.49 -3.55
CA SER A 110 -9.78 8.81 -3.11
C SER A 110 -10.43 8.74 -1.74
N ALA A 111 -10.12 9.71 -0.91
CA ALA A 111 -10.75 9.84 0.39
C ALA A 111 -12.17 10.40 0.25
#